data_f28e293c52cb5b378faee820177c5046
#
_entry.id   f28e293c52cb5b378faee820177c5046
#
_cell.length_a   1.000
_cell.length_b   1.000
_cell.length_c   1.000
_cell.angle_alpha   90.00
_cell.angle_beta   90.00
_cell.angle_gamma   90.00
#
_symmetry.space_group_name_H-M   'P 1'
#
loop_
_entity.id
_entity.type
_entity.pdbx_description
1 polymer ?
#
loop_
_entity_poly.entity_id
_entity_poly.type
_entity_poly.pdbx_seq_one_letter_code
_entity_poly.pdbx_strand_id
1 'polypeptide(L)'
;MSNNRPKAIFYCGANGSGKSTLRQFNQDRVSFVIDSDHIAAEINPEMPRLADMEAGRTALRLFRQALDNRISFSMESTLSGKSALTRIETASNAGFYVILNYIGLATPELNIRRMQERVTSGGHWIAPELILKRYYTSLQNLYTALPFADESFIFDNSSVYPQLQIWINQHQYLKNKHLADWVKPIEQTILSNGLFFDSFLTYE
;
A
#
# COMPACT_ATOMS: atom_id res chain seq x y z
N MET A 1 22.51 -14.00 5.07
CA MET A 1 21.86 -14.42 6.32
C MET A 1 20.36 -14.34 6.08
N SER A 2 19.60 -15.44 6.23
CA SER A 2 18.14 -15.40 6.06
C SER A 2 17.57 -14.50 7.16
N ASN A 3 16.91 -13.43 6.74
CA ASN A 3 16.28 -12.49 7.67
C ASN A 3 15.12 -13.21 8.38
N ASN A 4 15.37 -13.69 9.61
CA ASN A 4 14.39 -14.46 10.40
C ASN A 4 13.32 -13.56 11.05
N ARG A 5 13.19 -12.30 10.59
CA ARG A 5 12.16 -11.35 11.05
C ARG A 5 10.81 -11.71 10.44
N PRO A 6 9.71 -11.70 11.21
CA PRO A 6 8.38 -11.82 10.62
C PRO A 6 8.13 -10.65 9.67
N LYS A 7 7.38 -10.89 8.59
CA LYS A 7 7.12 -9.88 7.56
C LYS A 7 5.81 -9.13 7.85
N ALA A 8 5.86 -7.81 7.70
CA ALA A 8 4.69 -6.94 7.66
C ALA A 8 4.59 -6.33 6.26
N ILE A 9 3.67 -6.81 5.44
CA ILE A 9 3.54 -6.42 4.04
C ILE A 9 2.36 -5.48 3.90
N PHE A 10 2.61 -4.23 3.55
CA PHE A 10 1.60 -3.22 3.34
C PHE A 10 1.36 -2.99 1.85
N TYR A 11 0.09 -3.06 1.41
CA TYR A 11 -0.36 -2.66 0.08
C TYR A 11 -1.08 -1.34 0.20
N CYS A 12 -0.46 -0.28 -0.28
CA CYS A 12 -0.87 1.09 -0.09
C CYS A 12 -1.23 1.79 -1.41
N GLY A 13 -2.12 2.78 -1.34
CA GLY A 13 -2.54 3.57 -2.49
C GLY A 13 -4.03 3.90 -2.46
N ALA A 14 -4.46 4.93 -3.17
CA ALA A 14 -5.83 5.41 -3.16
C ALA A 14 -6.85 4.34 -3.62
N ASN A 15 -8.13 4.58 -3.41
CA ASN A 15 -9.18 3.69 -3.89
C ASN A 15 -9.11 3.56 -5.43
N GLY A 16 -9.33 2.37 -5.95
CA GLY A 16 -9.23 2.10 -7.40
C GLY A 16 -7.81 1.97 -7.95
N SER A 17 -6.75 2.06 -7.12
CA SER A 17 -5.37 1.93 -7.60
C SER A 17 -4.97 0.49 -7.96
N GLY A 18 -5.69 -0.54 -7.49
CA GLY A 18 -5.41 -1.95 -7.80
C GLY A 18 -4.62 -2.69 -6.74
N LYS A 19 -4.66 -2.25 -5.47
CA LYS A 19 -3.97 -2.90 -4.33
C LYS A 19 -4.29 -4.38 -4.21
N SER A 20 -5.56 -4.74 -4.14
CA SER A 20 -6.03 -6.13 -3.98
C SER A 20 -5.58 -7.00 -5.15
N THR A 21 -5.61 -6.46 -6.37
CA THR A 21 -5.12 -7.16 -7.56
C THR A 21 -3.63 -7.45 -7.45
N LEU A 22 -2.81 -6.44 -7.12
CA LEU A 22 -1.37 -6.65 -6.97
C LEU A 22 -1.06 -7.65 -5.84
N ARG A 23 -1.76 -7.57 -4.71
CA ARG A 23 -1.59 -8.51 -3.60
C ARG A 23 -1.85 -9.96 -4.03
N GLN A 24 -2.88 -10.20 -4.84
CA GLN A 24 -3.19 -11.53 -5.38
C GLN A 24 -2.09 -12.04 -6.32
N PHE A 25 -1.48 -11.16 -7.13
CA PHE A 25 -0.38 -11.54 -8.02
C PHE A 25 0.94 -11.82 -7.28
N ASN A 26 1.24 -11.07 -6.23
CA ASN A 26 2.53 -11.17 -5.53
C ASN A 26 2.74 -12.48 -4.76
N GLN A 27 1.71 -13.30 -4.55
CA GLN A 27 1.79 -14.59 -3.84
C GLN A 27 2.68 -14.51 -2.57
N ASP A 28 2.45 -13.50 -1.73
CA ASP A 28 3.32 -13.12 -0.59
C ASP A 28 3.59 -14.25 0.41
N ARG A 29 2.96 -15.42 0.24
CA ARG A 29 3.06 -16.59 1.12
C ARG A 29 2.81 -16.29 2.59
N VAL A 30 2.06 -15.21 2.88
CA VAL A 30 1.56 -14.90 4.21
C VAL A 30 0.08 -15.28 4.28
N SER A 31 -0.25 -16.15 5.23
CA SER A 31 -1.63 -16.62 5.43
C SER A 31 -2.49 -15.65 6.23
N PHE A 32 -1.86 -14.71 6.94
CA PHE A 32 -2.57 -13.76 7.79
C PHE A 32 -2.80 -12.45 7.02
N VAL A 33 -4.02 -12.32 6.49
CA VAL A 33 -4.42 -11.16 5.65
C VAL A 33 -5.37 -10.26 6.44
N ILE A 34 -5.06 -8.96 6.49
CA ILE A 34 -5.87 -7.93 7.16
C ILE A 34 -6.40 -6.98 6.10
N ASP A 35 -7.65 -7.19 5.70
CA ASP A 35 -8.35 -6.39 4.70
C ASP A 35 -9.68 -5.91 5.27
N SER A 36 -9.78 -4.63 5.59
CA SER A 36 -10.98 -4.07 6.23
C SER A 36 -12.22 -4.12 5.31
N ASP A 37 -12.05 -4.02 3.99
CA ASP A 37 -13.18 -4.10 3.06
C ASP A 37 -13.72 -5.54 3.00
N HIS A 38 -12.82 -6.52 3.03
CA HIS A 38 -13.19 -7.94 3.09
C HIS A 38 -13.89 -8.28 4.42
N ILE A 39 -13.32 -7.85 5.54
CA ILE A 39 -13.92 -8.03 6.87
C ILE A 39 -15.31 -7.40 6.95
N ALA A 40 -15.51 -6.21 6.37
CA ALA A 40 -16.83 -5.57 6.34
C ALA A 40 -17.84 -6.39 5.53
N ALA A 41 -17.43 -6.98 4.40
CA ALA A 41 -18.27 -7.85 3.58
C ALA A 41 -18.60 -9.18 4.28
N GLU A 42 -17.70 -9.71 5.09
CA GLU A 42 -17.98 -10.91 5.92
C GLU A 42 -18.99 -10.60 7.04
N ILE A 43 -18.87 -9.43 7.70
CA ILE A 43 -19.77 -9.02 8.79
C ILE A 43 -21.18 -8.73 8.26
N ASN A 44 -21.28 -8.01 7.14
CA ASN A 44 -22.56 -7.66 6.52
C ASN A 44 -22.46 -7.77 5.00
N PRO A 45 -22.74 -8.96 4.43
CA PRO A 45 -22.63 -9.19 2.99
C PRO A 45 -23.55 -8.33 2.13
N GLU A 46 -24.76 -8.00 2.65
CA GLU A 46 -25.74 -7.23 1.91
C GLU A 46 -25.41 -5.73 1.90
N MET A 47 -24.93 -5.21 3.03
CA MET A 47 -24.62 -3.77 3.21
C MET A 47 -23.29 -3.57 3.93
N PRO A 48 -22.12 -3.92 3.35
CA PRO A 48 -20.82 -3.89 4.02
C PRO A 48 -20.45 -2.55 4.67
N ARG A 49 -20.94 -1.43 4.09
CA ARG A 49 -20.68 -0.08 4.64
C ARG A 49 -21.23 0.13 6.06
N LEU A 50 -22.29 -0.56 6.41
CA LEU A 50 -22.82 -0.50 7.79
C LEU A 50 -21.87 -1.15 8.79
N ALA A 51 -20.99 -2.03 8.33
CA ALA A 51 -19.98 -2.72 9.14
C ALA A 51 -18.59 -2.05 9.13
N ASP A 52 -18.38 -0.93 8.41
CA ASP A 52 -17.05 -0.28 8.27
C ASP A 52 -16.37 -0.01 9.62
N MET A 53 -17.12 0.45 10.62
CA MET A 53 -16.58 0.76 11.94
C MET A 53 -16.15 -0.53 12.69
N GLU A 54 -16.96 -1.57 12.62
CA GLU A 54 -16.67 -2.87 13.24
C GLU A 54 -15.51 -3.57 12.54
N ALA A 55 -15.51 -3.55 11.22
CA ALA A 55 -14.40 -4.06 10.40
C ALA A 55 -13.08 -3.34 10.73
N GLY A 56 -13.11 -2.01 10.91
CA GLY A 56 -11.93 -1.24 11.33
C GLY A 56 -11.41 -1.64 12.72
N ARG A 57 -12.30 -1.89 13.68
CA ARG A 57 -11.94 -2.40 15.02
C ARG A 57 -11.37 -3.82 14.95
N THR A 58 -11.99 -4.69 14.15
CA THR A 58 -11.53 -6.05 13.91
C THR A 58 -10.15 -6.06 13.24
N ALA A 59 -9.93 -5.27 12.20
CA ALA A 59 -8.63 -5.13 11.56
C ALA A 59 -7.55 -4.64 12.55
N LEU A 60 -7.88 -3.72 13.45
CA LEU A 60 -6.95 -3.27 14.50
C LEU A 60 -6.62 -4.39 15.50
N ARG A 61 -7.62 -5.19 15.91
CA ARG A 61 -7.42 -6.33 16.78
C ARG A 61 -6.53 -7.39 16.14
N LEU A 62 -6.78 -7.72 14.87
CA LEU A 62 -5.97 -8.67 14.10
C LEU A 62 -4.54 -8.17 13.93
N PHE A 63 -4.35 -6.87 13.67
CA PHE A 63 -3.03 -6.26 13.59
C PHE A 63 -2.25 -6.41 14.90
N ARG A 64 -2.86 -6.12 16.05
CA ARG A 64 -2.24 -6.30 17.37
C ARG A 64 -1.91 -7.78 17.61
N GLN A 65 -2.83 -8.69 17.31
CA GLN A 65 -2.60 -10.13 17.43
C GLN A 65 -1.40 -10.58 16.59
N ALA A 66 -1.25 -10.06 15.36
CA ALA A 66 -0.09 -10.37 14.52
C ALA A 66 1.22 -9.90 15.15
N LEU A 67 1.22 -8.69 15.72
CA LEU A 67 2.41 -8.14 16.40
C LEU A 67 2.78 -8.96 17.64
N ASP A 68 1.81 -9.19 18.53
CA ASP A 68 2.03 -9.87 19.82
C ASP A 68 2.54 -11.31 19.62
N ASN A 69 2.03 -12.00 18.60
CA ASN A 69 2.41 -13.39 18.30
C ASN A 69 3.52 -13.50 17.23
N ARG A 70 4.07 -12.37 16.77
CA ARG A 70 5.13 -12.30 15.73
C ARG A 70 4.73 -13.06 14.44
N ILE A 71 3.48 -12.95 14.02
CA ILE A 71 2.93 -13.59 12.82
C ILE A 71 3.15 -12.68 11.62
N SER A 72 3.76 -13.21 10.54
CA SER A 72 3.85 -12.48 9.26
C SER A 72 2.45 -12.23 8.69
N PHE A 73 2.20 -11.00 8.24
CA PHE A 73 0.90 -10.58 7.74
C PHE A 73 1.00 -9.68 6.51
N SER A 74 -0.10 -9.60 5.76
CA SER A 74 -0.32 -8.53 4.78
C SER A 74 -1.51 -7.66 5.17
N MET A 75 -1.44 -6.37 4.84
CA MET A 75 -2.50 -5.40 5.13
C MET A 75 -2.70 -4.45 3.96
N GLU A 76 -3.97 -4.22 3.59
CA GLU A 76 -4.33 -3.18 2.62
C GLU A 76 -4.68 -1.86 3.31
N SER A 77 -4.26 -0.74 2.70
CA SER A 77 -4.55 0.59 3.19
C SER A 77 -4.59 1.62 2.07
N THR A 78 -5.47 2.61 2.19
CA THR A 78 -5.41 3.79 1.32
C THR A 78 -4.21 4.71 1.61
N LEU A 79 -3.50 4.49 2.70
CA LEU A 79 -2.42 5.35 3.21
C LEU A 79 -2.83 6.83 3.37
N SER A 80 -4.12 7.12 3.47
CA SER A 80 -4.65 8.49 3.55
C SER A 80 -4.99 8.94 4.98
N GLY A 81 -4.78 8.08 5.97
CA GLY A 81 -5.06 8.37 7.38
C GLY A 81 -3.83 8.19 8.27
N LYS A 82 -3.78 8.93 9.38
CA LYS A 82 -2.71 8.80 10.38
C LYS A 82 -2.57 7.36 10.91
N SER A 83 -3.69 6.65 11.06
CA SER A 83 -3.67 5.25 11.54
C SER A 83 -2.88 4.30 10.63
N ALA A 84 -2.81 4.57 9.32
CA ALA A 84 -2.01 3.76 8.40
C ALA A 84 -0.51 3.95 8.65
N LEU A 85 -0.07 5.20 8.79
CA LEU A 85 1.32 5.53 9.14
C LEU A 85 1.72 4.92 10.49
N THR A 86 0.88 5.11 11.52
CA THR A 86 1.13 4.54 12.85
C THR A 86 1.29 3.00 12.80
N ARG A 87 0.51 2.29 11.97
CA ARG A 87 0.65 0.82 11.84
C ARG A 87 1.97 0.43 11.20
N ILE A 88 2.41 1.14 10.15
CA ILE A 88 3.69 0.88 9.50
C ILE A 88 4.85 1.12 10.49
N GLU A 89 4.85 2.26 11.16
CA GLU A 89 5.82 2.61 12.20
C GLU A 89 5.82 1.60 13.36
N THR A 90 4.63 1.21 13.84
CA THR A 90 4.52 0.23 14.94
C THR A 90 5.07 -1.13 14.54
N ALA A 91 4.81 -1.60 13.32
CA ALA A 91 5.36 -2.86 12.82
C ALA A 91 6.90 -2.80 12.70
N SER A 92 7.44 -1.69 12.21
CA SER A 92 8.89 -1.45 12.14
C SER A 92 9.51 -1.47 13.54
N ASN A 93 8.95 -0.71 14.48
CA ASN A 93 9.43 -0.63 15.87
C ASN A 93 9.28 -1.97 16.61
N ALA A 94 8.31 -2.80 16.26
CA ALA A 94 8.13 -4.17 16.78
C ALA A 94 9.12 -5.17 16.16
N GLY A 95 10.03 -4.73 15.29
CA GLY A 95 11.08 -5.57 14.71
C GLY A 95 10.59 -6.48 13.59
N PHE A 96 9.50 -6.15 12.89
CA PHE A 96 9.11 -6.81 11.66
C PHE A 96 9.99 -6.36 10.50
N TYR A 97 10.12 -7.22 9.48
CA TYR A 97 10.63 -6.82 8.18
C TYR A 97 9.49 -6.16 7.40
N VAL A 98 9.53 -4.85 7.30
CA VAL A 98 8.44 -4.07 6.70
C VAL A 98 8.64 -3.94 5.20
N ILE A 99 7.66 -4.43 4.42
CA ILE A 99 7.60 -4.30 2.97
C ILE A 99 6.45 -3.35 2.63
N LEU A 100 6.76 -2.27 1.93
CA LEU A 100 5.78 -1.28 1.50
C LEU A 100 5.58 -1.35 -0.01
N ASN A 101 4.43 -1.87 -0.46
CA ASN A 101 4.02 -1.81 -1.85
C ASN A 101 3.09 -0.60 -2.03
N TYR A 102 3.54 0.42 -2.75
CA TYR A 102 2.71 1.57 -3.10
C TYR A 102 2.24 1.48 -4.54
N ILE A 103 0.93 1.50 -4.74
CA ILE A 103 0.30 1.41 -6.05
C ILE A 103 -0.40 2.72 -6.34
N GLY A 104 0.11 3.44 -7.35
CA GLY A 104 -0.46 4.70 -7.83
C GLY A 104 -0.98 4.62 -9.24
N LEU A 105 -1.71 5.66 -9.64
CA LEU A 105 -2.17 5.91 -11.00
C LEU A 105 -1.70 7.28 -11.44
N ALA A 106 -1.63 7.51 -12.75
CA ALA A 106 -1.16 8.77 -13.33
C ALA A 106 -2.00 9.97 -12.88
N THR A 107 -3.31 9.77 -12.68
CA THR A 107 -4.22 10.85 -12.27
C THR A 107 -5.32 10.33 -11.34
N PRO A 108 -5.87 11.17 -10.46
CA PRO A 108 -6.98 10.79 -9.59
C PRO A 108 -8.28 10.49 -10.36
N GLU A 109 -8.46 11.03 -11.57
CA GLU A 109 -9.61 10.74 -12.43
C GLU A 109 -9.65 9.26 -12.84
N LEU A 110 -8.47 8.65 -13.04
CA LEU A 110 -8.37 7.20 -13.29
C LEU A 110 -8.88 6.40 -12.09
N ASN A 111 -8.54 6.84 -10.87
CA ASN A 111 -9.05 6.23 -9.66
C ASN A 111 -10.60 6.32 -9.59
N ILE A 112 -11.14 7.52 -9.86
CA ILE A 112 -12.58 7.78 -9.83
C ILE A 112 -13.28 6.90 -10.86
N ARG A 113 -12.80 6.87 -12.12
CA ARG A 113 -13.36 6.05 -13.19
C ARG A 113 -13.40 4.57 -12.82
N ARG A 114 -12.27 4.01 -12.34
CA ARG A 114 -12.21 2.60 -11.93
C ARG A 114 -13.15 2.28 -10.77
N MET A 115 -13.34 3.23 -9.84
CA MET A 115 -14.30 3.06 -8.76
C MET A 115 -15.74 3.09 -9.27
N GLN A 116 -16.07 3.92 -10.27
CA GLN A 116 -17.38 3.93 -10.93
C GLN A 116 -17.66 2.60 -11.65
N GLU A 117 -16.68 2.10 -12.42
CA GLU A 117 -16.76 0.80 -13.10
C GLU A 117 -16.95 -0.35 -12.08
N ARG A 118 -16.29 -0.28 -10.94
CA ARG A 118 -16.45 -1.27 -9.86
C ARG A 118 -17.85 -1.23 -9.25
N VAL A 119 -18.46 -0.06 -9.11
CA VAL A 119 -19.84 0.09 -8.59
C VAL A 119 -20.85 -0.56 -9.54
N THR A 120 -20.69 -0.41 -10.86
CA THR A 120 -21.57 -1.09 -11.85
C THR A 120 -21.47 -2.62 -11.77
N SER A 121 -20.37 -3.14 -11.22
CA SER A 121 -20.14 -4.56 -10.99
C SER A 121 -20.48 -5.02 -9.55
N GLY A 122 -21.27 -4.24 -8.80
CA GLY A 122 -21.71 -4.58 -7.44
C GLY A 122 -20.77 -4.13 -6.31
N GLY A 123 -19.76 -3.32 -6.63
CA GLY A 123 -18.85 -2.76 -5.62
C GLY A 123 -19.42 -1.52 -4.91
N HIS A 124 -18.73 -1.09 -3.86
CA HIS A 124 -19.16 0.04 -3.03
C HIS A 124 -18.89 1.38 -3.71
N TRP A 125 -19.88 2.29 -3.63
CA TRP A 125 -19.70 3.67 -4.04
C TRP A 125 -18.87 4.46 -3.03
N ILE A 126 -17.95 5.28 -3.53
CA ILE A 126 -17.16 6.24 -2.76
C ILE A 126 -17.25 7.59 -3.46
N ALA A 127 -17.50 8.66 -2.70
CA ALA A 127 -17.61 10.00 -3.24
C ALA A 127 -16.33 10.41 -4.01
N PRO A 128 -16.43 10.95 -5.22
CA PRO A 128 -15.27 11.35 -6.02
C PRO A 128 -14.33 12.31 -5.27
N GLU A 129 -14.86 13.24 -4.49
CA GLU A 129 -14.10 14.21 -3.71
C GLU A 129 -13.26 13.51 -2.63
N LEU A 130 -13.77 12.42 -2.07
CA LEU A 130 -13.03 11.62 -1.08
C LEU A 130 -11.91 10.82 -1.76
N ILE A 131 -12.12 10.31 -2.97
CA ILE A 131 -11.09 9.61 -3.75
C ILE A 131 -9.97 10.60 -4.10
N LEU A 132 -10.33 11.79 -4.58
CA LEU A 132 -9.40 12.87 -4.89
C LEU A 132 -8.54 13.24 -3.66
N LYS A 133 -9.19 13.48 -2.52
CA LYS A 133 -8.50 13.77 -1.26
C LYS A 133 -7.54 12.65 -0.88
N ARG A 134 -7.99 11.39 -0.96
CA ARG A 134 -7.17 10.21 -0.62
C ARG A 134 -5.99 10.04 -1.55
N TYR A 135 -6.14 10.37 -2.83
CA TYR A 135 -5.06 10.33 -3.82
C TYR A 135 -3.88 11.21 -3.37
N TYR A 136 -4.12 12.49 -3.15
CA TYR A 136 -3.05 13.42 -2.74
C TYR A 136 -2.51 13.13 -1.34
N THR A 137 -3.40 12.83 -0.39
CA THR A 137 -2.96 12.54 0.98
C THR A 137 -2.13 11.24 1.04
N SER A 138 -2.46 10.23 0.23
CA SER A 138 -1.69 8.98 0.21
C SER A 138 -0.29 9.19 -0.38
N LEU A 139 -0.14 10.05 -1.39
CA LEU A 139 1.16 10.44 -1.94
C LEU A 139 2.02 11.18 -0.90
N GLN A 140 1.42 12.13 -0.17
CA GLN A 140 2.12 12.84 0.92
C GLN A 140 2.55 11.87 2.04
N ASN A 141 1.66 10.98 2.43
CA ASN A 141 1.94 10.01 3.48
C ASN A 141 2.97 8.94 3.06
N LEU A 142 3.12 8.70 1.76
CA LEU A 142 4.17 7.79 1.25
C LEU A 142 5.55 8.26 1.72
N TYR A 143 5.85 9.56 1.59
CA TYR A 143 7.15 10.11 2.03
C TYR A 143 7.41 9.87 3.53
N THR A 144 6.36 9.97 4.35
CA THR A 144 6.46 9.73 5.79
C THR A 144 6.60 8.23 6.11
N ALA A 145 6.05 7.35 5.26
CA ALA A 145 6.08 5.90 5.46
C ALA A 145 7.41 5.26 5.04
N LEU A 146 8.06 5.77 3.99
CA LEU A 146 9.30 5.20 3.43
C LEU A 146 10.40 4.93 4.46
N PRO A 147 10.71 5.82 5.43
CA PRO A 147 11.76 5.58 6.42
C PRO A 147 11.50 4.39 7.36
N PHE A 148 10.26 3.95 7.49
CA PHE A 148 9.89 2.81 8.34
C PHE A 148 9.89 1.47 7.60
N ALA A 149 10.09 1.48 6.28
CA ALA A 149 10.13 0.26 5.46
C ALA A 149 11.57 -0.21 5.26
N ASP A 150 11.79 -1.51 5.45
CA ASP A 150 13.05 -2.17 5.08
C ASP A 150 13.18 -2.29 3.56
N GLU A 151 12.02 -2.38 2.87
CA GLU A 151 11.94 -2.54 1.43
C GLU A 151 10.67 -1.87 0.90
N SER A 152 10.78 -1.12 -0.19
CA SER A 152 9.65 -0.42 -0.79
C SER A 152 9.60 -0.63 -2.30
N PHE A 153 8.39 -0.88 -2.80
CA PHE A 153 8.07 -1.00 -4.21
C PHE A 153 7.04 0.05 -4.59
N ILE A 154 7.32 0.84 -5.61
CA ILE A 154 6.39 1.84 -6.15
C ILE A 154 5.97 1.38 -7.54
N PHE A 155 4.67 1.13 -7.71
CA PHE A 155 4.08 0.66 -8.96
C PHE A 155 3.20 1.73 -9.59
N ASP A 156 3.37 1.96 -10.88
CA ASP A 156 2.37 2.62 -11.72
C ASP A 156 1.42 1.57 -12.30
N ASN A 157 0.15 1.66 -11.96
CA ASN A 157 -0.89 0.77 -12.45
C ASN A 157 -1.87 1.50 -13.39
N SER A 158 -1.40 2.51 -14.13
CA SER A 158 -2.23 3.28 -15.06
C SER A 158 -2.59 2.50 -16.32
N SER A 159 -1.77 1.52 -16.70
CA SER A 159 -1.97 0.65 -17.86
C SER A 159 -2.64 -0.68 -17.50
N VAL A 160 -2.61 -1.66 -18.42
CA VAL A 160 -3.24 -2.98 -18.25
C VAL A 160 -2.60 -3.79 -17.12
N TYR A 161 -1.29 -3.67 -16.97
CA TYR A 161 -0.54 -4.36 -15.93
C TYR A 161 0.23 -3.36 -15.06
N PRO A 162 0.33 -3.61 -13.74
CA PRO A 162 1.17 -2.80 -12.87
C PRO A 162 2.63 -2.86 -13.33
N GLN A 163 3.25 -1.70 -13.46
CA GLN A 163 4.65 -1.57 -13.80
C GLN A 163 5.44 -1.10 -12.59
N LEU A 164 6.46 -1.86 -12.19
CA LEU A 164 7.38 -1.41 -11.16
C LEU A 164 8.07 -0.13 -11.65
N GLN A 165 8.08 0.90 -10.87
CA GLN A 165 8.71 2.18 -11.18
C GLN A 165 9.99 2.37 -10.39
N ILE A 166 9.91 2.12 -9.08
CA ILE A 166 11.04 2.23 -8.15
C ILE A 166 10.98 1.06 -7.17
N TRP A 167 12.12 0.45 -6.93
CA TRP A 167 12.37 -0.43 -5.81
C TRP A 167 13.55 0.08 -5.01
N ILE A 168 13.39 0.12 -3.71
CA ILE A 168 14.44 0.54 -2.77
C ILE A 168 14.47 -0.38 -1.56
N ASN A 169 15.66 -0.61 -1.05
CA ASN A 169 15.91 -1.15 0.26
C ASN A 169 17.03 -0.33 0.93
N GLN A 170 17.57 -0.80 2.06
CA GLN A 170 18.61 -0.08 2.80
C GLN A 170 19.93 0.12 2.02
N HIS A 171 20.18 -0.67 0.97
CA HIS A 171 21.46 -0.73 0.26
C HIS A 171 21.34 -0.43 -1.23
N GLN A 172 20.16 -0.66 -1.81
CA GLN A 172 19.97 -0.70 -3.25
C GLN A 172 18.82 0.20 -3.69
N TYR A 173 19.01 0.85 -4.80
CA TYR A 173 18.03 1.64 -5.52
C TYR A 173 17.92 1.11 -6.96
N LEU A 174 16.74 0.71 -7.37
CA LEU A 174 16.43 0.29 -8.73
C LEU A 174 15.27 1.11 -9.25
N LYS A 175 15.38 1.64 -10.47
CA LYS A 175 14.30 2.37 -11.12
C LYS A 175 14.05 1.91 -12.55
N ASN A 176 12.82 2.12 -13.01
CA ASN A 176 12.49 2.04 -14.42
C ASN A 176 13.17 3.18 -15.20
N LYS A 177 13.66 2.89 -16.39
CA LYS A 177 14.27 3.88 -17.30
C LYS A 177 13.29 5.00 -17.66
N HIS A 178 12.01 4.67 -17.78
CA HIS A 178 10.92 5.57 -18.13
C HIS A 178 9.93 5.70 -16.97
N LEU A 179 10.27 6.54 -15.99
CA LEU A 179 9.39 6.81 -14.87
C LEU A 179 8.12 7.55 -15.31
N ALA A 180 6.98 7.11 -14.79
CA ALA A 180 5.72 7.85 -14.91
C ALA A 180 5.86 9.25 -14.27
N ASP A 181 5.19 10.26 -14.83
CA ASP A 181 5.36 11.65 -14.41
C ASP A 181 5.03 11.87 -12.93
N TRP A 182 4.02 11.20 -12.41
CA TRP A 182 3.65 11.30 -11.00
C TRP A 182 4.68 10.68 -10.04
N VAL A 183 5.57 9.80 -10.54
CA VAL A 183 6.64 9.15 -9.75
C VAL A 183 7.89 10.01 -9.66
N LYS A 184 8.15 10.88 -10.67
CA LYS A 184 9.35 11.73 -10.70
C LYS A 184 9.55 12.60 -9.45
N PRO A 185 8.52 13.25 -8.88
CA PRO A 185 8.67 13.98 -7.61
C PRO A 185 9.02 13.06 -6.43
N ILE A 186 8.53 11.81 -6.45
CA ILE A 186 8.84 10.81 -5.41
C ILE A 186 10.33 10.46 -5.49
N GLU A 187 10.83 10.17 -6.68
CA GLU A 187 12.26 9.92 -6.92
C GLU A 187 13.12 11.07 -6.40
N GLN A 188 12.80 12.31 -6.78
CA GLN A 188 13.53 13.48 -6.32
C GLN A 188 13.60 13.59 -4.80
N THR A 189 12.49 13.31 -4.12
CA THR A 189 12.43 13.35 -2.66
C THR A 189 13.27 12.21 -2.03
N ILE A 190 13.22 11.00 -2.58
CA ILE A 190 14.03 9.87 -2.11
C ILE A 190 15.52 10.22 -2.20
N LEU A 191 15.96 10.76 -3.34
CA LEU A 191 17.35 11.11 -3.58
C LEU A 191 17.83 12.31 -2.76
N SER A 192 16.97 13.32 -2.54
CA SER A 192 17.32 14.52 -1.76
C SER A 192 17.37 14.30 -0.25
N ASN A 193 16.67 13.30 0.27
CA ASN A 193 16.67 12.97 1.70
C ASN A 193 17.94 12.25 2.19
N GLY A 194 18.98 12.18 1.35
CA GLY A 194 20.30 11.67 1.75
C GLY A 194 20.33 10.17 2.04
N LEU A 195 19.41 9.40 1.47
CA LEU A 195 19.50 7.96 1.49
C LEU A 195 20.73 7.55 0.65
N PHE A 196 21.76 7.05 1.32
CA PHE A 196 22.94 6.53 0.65
C PHE A 196 22.69 5.10 0.24
N PHE A 197 22.70 4.85 -1.07
CA PHE A 197 22.57 3.50 -1.63
C PHE A 197 23.93 3.01 -2.08
N ASP A 198 24.24 1.75 -1.80
CA ASP A 198 25.49 1.11 -2.24
C ASP A 198 25.49 0.89 -3.76
N SER A 199 24.31 0.80 -4.37
CA SER A 199 24.14 0.63 -5.81
C SER A 199 22.91 1.33 -6.36
N PHE A 200 23.07 1.90 -7.55
CA PHE A 200 22.00 2.49 -8.36
C PHE A 200 21.86 1.68 -9.64
N LEU A 201 20.69 1.12 -9.88
CA LEU A 201 20.40 0.33 -11.08
C LEU A 201 19.20 0.92 -11.82
N THR A 202 19.20 0.78 -13.15
CA THR A 202 18.09 1.17 -14.02
C THR A 202 17.72 -0.04 -14.87
N TYR A 203 16.43 -0.31 -15.06
CA TYR A 203 15.93 -1.36 -15.92
C TYR A 203 14.96 -0.83 -16.98
N GLU A 204 14.76 -1.60 -18.06
CA GLU A 204 13.83 -1.29 -19.16
C GLU A 204 12.42 -1.80 -18.91
#